data_1d5034a5833edc0e12520281b948e2f7
#
_entry.id   1d5034a5833edc0e12520281b948e2f7
#
_cell.length_a   1.000
_cell.length_b   1.000
_cell.length_c   1.000
_cell.angle_alpha   90.00
_cell.angle_beta   90.00
_cell.angle_gamma   90.00
#
_symmetry.space_group_name_H-M   'P 1'
#
loop_
_entity.id
_entity.type
_entity.pdbx_description
1 polymer ?
#
loop_
_entity_poly.entity_id
_entity_poly.type
_entity_poly.pdbx_seq_one_letter_code
_entity_poly.pdbx_strand_id
1 'polypeptide(L)'
;MHDHSKGHPGGHPGGHPSGMRPGHPGGHPGGHPGRQHPGEHPISGPRDGVPQLRLIAWEVTRSCNLACKHCRAEAHMEPYEGELTTAEAKALIDTFPEAGSPIIIFTGGEPLMRHDIFELIPYAKSKGLRCVMAPNGTLLTQENARRIKAAGIERCSISIDAPNAAGHDEFRGVAGAFAASMQGIEHLKAAGLEFQINTTVTKDNLHQFKEIFHLAEDLGASAWHIFLLVPTGRAAELGAQVITAKEYEEVLNWFYDFRKTTKMQLKATCAPHYHRILRQRAREDGIPVNFETFGLDAVSRGCLGGVGFCFISHSGIVQPCGYLDLDCGDVRKTPFPEIWKSSPQFLNLRNPAVYEGKCGVCEYEKVCGGCRARANTMRGGYLREEPLCSHTPVKLRGKD
;
A
#
# COMPACT_ATOMS: atom_id res chain seq x y z
N MET A 1 -33.07 -64.26 -14.61
CA MET A 1 -34.44 -64.67 -14.99
C MET A 1 -35.14 -63.46 -15.50
N HIS A 2 -35.48 -63.56 -16.83
CA HIS A 2 -36.46 -62.82 -17.61
C HIS A 2 -36.33 -61.31 -17.69
N ASP A 3 -35.93 -60.69 -18.75
CA ASP A 3 -36.07 -60.75 -20.24
C ASP A 3 -37.33 -60.05 -20.76
N HIS A 4 -37.12 -59.41 -21.90
CA HIS A 4 -38.02 -58.87 -22.94
C HIS A 4 -38.43 -57.39 -22.82
N SER A 5 -38.00 -56.53 -23.65
CA SER A 5 -37.81 -56.38 -25.13
C SER A 5 -38.99 -55.69 -25.83
N LYS A 6 -38.59 -54.79 -26.77
CA LYS A 6 -39.30 -54.31 -28.00
C LYS A 6 -40.21 -53.08 -27.84
N GLY A 7 -40.25 -52.11 -28.72
CA GLY A 7 -39.69 -51.94 -30.05
C GLY A 7 -40.17 -50.58 -30.63
N HIS A 8 -39.45 -50.06 -31.62
CA HIS A 8 -39.80 -48.98 -32.53
C HIS A 8 -40.89 -49.34 -33.54
N PRO A 9 -41.53 -48.44 -34.29
CA PRO A 9 -40.98 -47.50 -35.29
C PRO A 9 -41.79 -46.20 -35.41
N GLY A 10 -41.28 -45.03 -35.90
CA GLY A 10 -40.87 -44.73 -37.25
C GLY A 10 -41.78 -43.68 -37.91
N GLY A 11 -41.26 -42.64 -38.53
CA GLY A 11 -41.96 -41.83 -39.51
C GLY A 11 -41.64 -40.32 -39.52
N HIS A 12 -40.71 -39.89 -40.41
CA HIS A 12 -40.68 -38.55 -40.97
C HIS A 12 -41.71 -38.38 -42.08
N PRO A 13 -42.18 -37.18 -42.51
CA PRO A 13 -41.38 -36.22 -43.25
C PRO A 13 -41.78 -34.72 -43.14
N GLY A 14 -40.82 -33.84 -43.34
CA GLY A 14 -40.82 -32.77 -44.32
C GLY A 14 -41.56 -31.45 -44.06
N GLY A 15 -40.82 -30.32 -44.23
CA GLY A 15 -41.35 -29.05 -44.59
C GLY A 15 -40.75 -27.82 -43.94
N HIS A 16 -39.70 -27.22 -44.54
CA HIS A 16 -39.35 -25.82 -44.30
C HIS A 16 -40.41 -24.88 -44.88
N PRO A 17 -40.69 -23.71 -44.24
CA PRO A 17 -40.34 -22.47 -44.91
C PRO A 17 -39.64 -21.45 -44.03
N SER A 18 -38.78 -20.73 -44.71
CA SER A 18 -38.09 -19.48 -44.38
C SER A 18 -39.01 -18.41 -43.82
N GLY A 19 -38.52 -17.66 -42.77
CA GLY A 19 -39.16 -16.41 -42.45
C GLY A 19 -38.74 -15.83 -41.09
N MET A 20 -37.98 -14.73 -41.15
CA MET A 20 -37.88 -13.64 -40.18
C MET A 20 -37.23 -13.93 -38.83
N ARG A 21 -36.01 -13.42 -38.66
CA ARG A 21 -35.38 -13.14 -37.34
C ARG A 21 -36.13 -12.00 -36.65
N PRO A 22 -36.58 -12.15 -35.43
CA PRO A 22 -36.89 -11.02 -34.57
C PRO A 22 -35.57 -10.51 -33.94
N GLY A 23 -35.36 -9.20 -34.02
CA GLY A 23 -34.25 -8.52 -33.41
C GLY A 23 -34.25 -8.68 -31.90
N HIS A 24 -33.08 -8.94 -31.34
CA HIS A 24 -32.82 -8.82 -29.89
C HIS A 24 -32.88 -7.33 -29.49
N PRO A 25 -33.69 -6.95 -28.52
CA PRO A 25 -33.52 -5.71 -27.81
C PRO A 25 -32.42 -5.96 -26.73
N GLY A 26 -31.19 -5.78 -27.13
CA GLY A 26 -30.06 -5.73 -26.19
C GLY A 26 -29.97 -4.35 -25.55
N GLY A 27 -30.68 -4.11 -24.48
CA GLY A 27 -30.47 -3.01 -23.58
C GLY A 27 -30.11 -3.59 -22.24
N HIS A 28 -28.81 -3.65 -21.88
CA HIS A 28 -28.39 -3.75 -20.50
C HIS A 28 -28.44 -2.34 -19.89
N PRO A 29 -29.38 -2.04 -18.98
CA PRO A 29 -29.31 -0.88 -18.14
C PRO A 29 -28.54 -1.32 -16.87
N GLY A 30 -27.27 -0.97 -16.73
CA GLY A 30 -26.50 -1.35 -15.56
C GLY A 30 -25.08 -0.82 -15.55
N GLY A 31 -24.85 0.36 -16.12
CA GLY A 31 -23.73 1.18 -15.72
C GLY A 31 -24.00 1.68 -14.32
N HIS A 32 -23.42 1.04 -13.29
CA HIS A 32 -23.32 1.68 -12.00
C HIS A 32 -22.55 2.98 -12.23
N PRO A 33 -23.08 4.16 -11.84
CA PRO A 33 -22.31 5.38 -11.83
C PRO A 33 -21.13 5.12 -10.89
N GLY A 34 -19.92 5.09 -11.44
CA GLY A 34 -18.71 5.07 -10.65
C GLY A 34 -18.86 6.14 -9.60
N ARG A 35 -18.84 5.77 -8.32
CA ARG A 35 -18.73 6.73 -7.23
C ARG A 35 -17.45 7.52 -7.47
N GLN A 36 -17.61 8.68 -8.10
CA GLN A 36 -16.60 9.71 -8.05
C GLN A 36 -16.47 10.08 -6.59
N HIS A 37 -15.40 9.64 -5.95
CA HIS A 37 -15.04 10.16 -4.65
C HIS A 37 -14.84 11.67 -4.83
N PRO A 38 -15.61 12.53 -4.15
CA PRO A 38 -15.38 13.96 -4.18
C PRO A 38 -14.00 14.21 -3.58
N GLY A 39 -13.01 14.55 -4.39
CA GLY A 39 -11.64 14.85 -3.96
C GLY A 39 -10.51 14.16 -4.70
N GLU A 40 -10.76 13.39 -5.77
CA GLU A 40 -9.69 13.08 -6.72
C GLU A 40 -9.30 14.36 -7.46
N HIS A 41 -8.38 15.11 -6.85
CA HIS A 41 -7.72 16.20 -7.57
C HIS A 41 -6.96 15.59 -8.75
N PRO A 42 -7.16 16.10 -9.97
CA PRO A 42 -6.31 15.72 -11.10
C PRO A 42 -4.87 15.93 -10.65
N ILE A 43 -3.98 15.04 -11.09
CA ILE A 43 -2.55 15.07 -10.75
C ILE A 43 -2.03 16.43 -11.23
N SER A 44 -2.08 17.41 -10.35
CA SER A 44 -1.51 18.72 -10.61
C SER A 44 0.00 18.55 -10.71
N GLY A 45 0.59 19.12 -11.75
CA GLY A 45 2.02 19.08 -11.98
C GLY A 45 2.82 19.72 -10.83
N PRO A 46 4.15 19.70 -10.91
CA PRO A 46 5.01 20.36 -9.93
C PRO A 46 4.64 21.85 -9.82
N ARG A 47 4.57 22.38 -8.59
CA ARG A 47 4.53 23.84 -8.36
C ARG A 47 5.97 24.32 -8.22
N ASP A 48 6.37 25.31 -8.98
CA ASP A 48 7.73 25.86 -8.97
C ASP A 48 8.85 24.82 -9.08
N GLY A 49 8.62 23.76 -9.88
CA GLY A 49 9.57 22.66 -10.04
C GLY A 49 9.64 21.66 -8.88
N VAL A 50 8.90 21.89 -7.79
CA VAL A 50 8.83 21.00 -6.63
C VAL A 50 7.65 20.03 -6.79
N PRO A 51 7.87 18.71 -6.70
CA PRO A 51 6.76 17.74 -6.74
C PRO A 51 5.78 17.98 -5.61
N GLN A 52 4.49 17.94 -5.91
CA GLN A 52 3.47 18.03 -4.87
C GLN A 52 3.52 16.81 -3.96
N LEU A 53 3.53 17.05 -2.66
CA LEU A 53 3.40 16.01 -1.66
C LEU A 53 1.96 15.46 -1.68
N ARG A 54 1.83 14.15 -1.80
CA ARG A 54 0.52 13.46 -1.91
C ARG A 54 0.16 12.70 -0.64
N LEU A 55 1.17 12.17 0.05
CA LEU A 55 1.00 11.31 1.22
C LEU A 55 2.05 11.65 2.27
N ILE A 56 1.62 11.74 3.52
CA ILE A 56 2.48 11.77 4.69
C ILE A 56 2.12 10.56 5.56
N ALA A 57 3.09 9.68 5.83
CA ALA A 57 2.95 8.74 6.93
C ALA A 57 3.57 9.38 8.18
N TRP A 58 2.75 9.63 9.17
CA TRP A 58 3.19 10.26 10.41
C TRP A 58 3.12 9.26 11.56
N GLU A 59 4.30 8.91 12.09
CA GLU A 59 4.44 8.16 13.34
C GLU A 59 4.09 9.07 14.51
N VAL A 60 2.79 9.15 14.83
CA VAL A 60 2.29 10.06 15.87
C VAL A 60 2.72 9.67 17.27
N THR A 61 3.03 8.40 17.48
CA THR A 61 3.65 7.82 18.67
C THR A 61 4.47 6.60 18.27
N ARG A 62 5.51 6.28 18.99
CA ARG A 62 6.27 5.03 18.79
C ARG A 62 5.80 3.91 19.72
N SER A 63 5.01 4.22 20.76
CA SER A 63 4.45 3.25 21.70
C SER A 63 3.53 2.28 20.98
N CYS A 64 3.60 0.97 21.31
CA CYS A 64 2.82 -0.07 20.70
C CYS A 64 2.57 -1.23 21.67
N ASN A 65 1.37 -1.76 21.65
CA ASN A 65 0.98 -2.93 22.43
C ASN A 65 1.35 -4.28 21.77
N LEU A 66 1.98 -4.28 20.59
CA LEU A 66 2.48 -5.46 19.89
C LEU A 66 4.01 -5.48 19.85
N ALA A 67 4.57 -6.69 19.66
CA ALA A 67 6.02 -6.95 19.59
C ALA A 67 6.45 -7.57 18.26
N CYS A 68 5.93 -7.05 17.13
CA CYS A 68 6.11 -7.63 15.80
C CYS A 68 7.57 -7.90 15.46
N LYS A 69 7.88 -9.08 14.91
CA LYS A 69 9.23 -9.49 14.51
C LYS A 69 9.85 -8.54 13.47
N HIS A 70 9.03 -7.98 12.58
CA HIS A 70 9.45 -7.10 11.47
C HIS A 70 9.31 -5.60 11.76
N CYS A 71 9.10 -5.21 13.03
CA CYS A 71 8.81 -3.82 13.36
C CYS A 71 9.98 -2.89 13.01
N ARG A 72 9.74 -1.98 12.05
CA ARG A 72 10.74 -0.98 11.64
C ARG A 72 11.08 0.02 12.75
N ALA A 73 10.10 0.29 13.64
CA ALA A 73 10.23 1.26 14.72
C ALA A 73 10.82 0.66 16.01
N GLU A 74 11.00 -0.68 16.05
CA GLU A 74 11.39 -1.38 17.29
C GLU A 74 10.48 -1.02 18.48
N ALA A 75 9.18 -0.80 18.15
CA ALA A 75 8.20 -0.29 19.09
C ALA A 75 8.01 -1.21 20.31
N HIS A 76 7.76 -0.60 21.47
CA HIS A 76 7.42 -1.25 22.73
C HIS A 76 6.29 -0.49 23.44
N MET A 77 5.82 -1.02 24.58
CA MET A 77 4.66 -0.47 25.29
C MET A 77 4.96 0.89 25.95
N GLU A 78 6.19 1.10 26.38
CA GLU A 78 6.59 2.27 27.15
C GLU A 78 6.51 3.56 26.31
N PRO A 79 6.24 4.70 26.95
CA PRO A 79 6.33 6.00 26.29
C PRO A 79 7.74 6.29 25.77
N TYR A 80 7.81 6.99 24.66
CA TYR A 80 9.07 7.44 24.08
C TYR A 80 9.32 8.92 24.38
N GLU A 81 10.55 9.23 24.75
CA GLU A 81 10.99 10.62 24.90
C GLU A 81 10.99 11.36 23.57
N GLY A 82 10.77 12.67 23.63
CA GLY A 82 10.86 13.53 22.44
C GLY A 82 9.67 13.44 21.49
N GLU A 83 8.59 12.75 21.82
CA GLU A 83 7.36 12.83 21.01
C GLU A 83 6.87 14.28 20.88
N LEU A 84 6.36 14.63 19.69
CA LEU A 84 5.75 15.95 19.49
C LEU A 84 4.59 16.16 20.46
N THR A 85 4.62 17.26 21.20
CA THR A 85 3.48 17.68 22.03
C THR A 85 2.25 17.97 21.17
N THR A 86 1.06 18.04 21.77
CA THR A 86 -0.17 18.40 21.06
C THR A 86 -0.04 19.75 20.33
N ALA A 87 0.63 20.73 20.95
CA ALA A 87 0.84 22.05 20.36
C ALA A 87 1.78 21.98 19.12
N GLU A 88 2.92 21.27 19.23
CA GLU A 88 3.85 21.06 18.11
C GLU A 88 3.20 20.26 17.00
N ALA A 89 2.41 19.23 17.34
CA ALA A 89 1.66 18.43 16.39
C ALA A 89 0.65 19.27 15.58
N LYS A 90 -0.10 20.18 16.24
CA LYS A 90 -1.01 21.11 15.56
C LYS A 90 -0.26 22.11 14.69
N ALA A 91 0.84 22.69 15.20
CA ALA A 91 1.68 23.60 14.42
C ALA A 91 2.23 22.93 13.16
N LEU A 92 2.63 21.65 13.26
CA LEU A 92 3.06 20.85 12.11
C LEU A 92 1.91 20.64 11.10
N ILE A 93 0.70 20.27 11.56
CA ILE A 93 -0.49 20.12 10.71
C ILE A 93 -0.79 21.40 9.93
N ASP A 94 -0.62 22.56 10.54
CA ASP A 94 -0.86 23.86 9.90
C ASP A 94 0.01 24.10 8.65
N THR A 95 1.18 23.46 8.58
CA THR A 95 2.12 23.60 7.46
C THR A 95 1.84 22.66 6.29
N PHE A 96 1.07 21.59 6.47
CA PHE A 96 0.87 20.57 5.44
C PHE A 96 0.20 21.07 4.15
N PRO A 97 -0.82 21.97 4.21
CA PRO A 97 -1.47 22.48 3.01
C PRO A 97 -0.51 23.20 2.05
N GLU A 98 0.56 23.81 2.55
CA GLU A 98 1.56 24.51 1.74
C GLU A 98 2.40 23.55 0.89
N ALA A 99 2.60 22.31 1.37
CA ALA A 99 3.37 21.28 0.67
C ALA A 99 2.55 20.50 -0.38
N GLY A 100 1.22 20.75 -0.50
CA GLY A 100 0.37 20.11 -1.52
C GLY A 100 -0.92 19.48 -1.05
N SER A 101 -1.37 19.73 0.18
CA SER A 101 -2.58 19.14 0.78
C SER A 101 -2.57 17.60 0.76
N PRO A 102 -1.57 16.96 1.36
CA PRO A 102 -1.40 15.50 1.31
C PRO A 102 -2.50 14.77 2.10
N ILE A 103 -2.70 13.49 1.79
CA ILE A 103 -3.40 12.57 2.69
C ILE A 103 -2.47 12.28 3.87
N ILE A 104 -2.96 12.46 5.09
CA ILE A 104 -2.24 12.10 6.32
C ILE A 104 -2.60 10.67 6.70
N ILE A 105 -1.58 9.83 6.83
CA ILE A 105 -1.70 8.50 7.39
C ILE A 105 -1.25 8.57 8.85
N PHE A 106 -2.19 8.66 9.78
CA PHE A 106 -1.88 8.55 11.21
C PHE A 106 -1.43 7.11 11.50
N THR A 107 -0.16 6.95 11.78
CA THR A 107 0.49 5.66 12.06
C THR A 107 1.38 5.79 13.29
N GLY A 108 2.24 4.81 13.53
CA GLY A 108 3.16 4.88 14.65
C GLY A 108 3.70 3.51 15.00
N GLY A 109 3.89 3.28 16.29
CA GLY A 109 3.75 1.97 16.88
C GLY A 109 2.27 1.58 16.76
N GLU A 110 1.43 2.10 17.65
CA GLU A 110 -0.02 1.99 17.55
C GLU A 110 -0.65 3.39 17.75
N PRO A 111 -1.28 4.00 16.73
CA PRO A 111 -1.76 5.37 16.82
C PRO A 111 -2.84 5.58 17.90
N LEU A 112 -3.61 4.54 18.27
CA LEU A 112 -4.60 4.62 19.33
C LEU A 112 -3.99 4.69 20.75
N MET A 113 -2.68 4.48 20.89
CA MET A 113 -1.97 4.70 22.15
C MET A 113 -1.59 6.16 22.38
N ARG A 114 -1.65 6.99 21.34
CA ARG A 114 -1.44 8.42 21.51
C ARG A 114 -2.68 9.08 22.17
N HIS A 115 -2.47 9.74 23.32
CA HIS A 115 -3.56 10.24 24.17
C HIS A 115 -4.45 11.30 23.50
N ASP A 116 -3.87 12.17 22.65
CA ASP A 116 -4.53 13.29 21.99
C ASP A 116 -4.93 12.99 20.53
N ILE A 117 -4.87 11.73 20.09
CA ILE A 117 -5.14 11.34 18.68
C ILE A 117 -6.52 11.83 18.22
N PHE A 118 -7.54 11.76 19.08
CA PHE A 118 -8.90 12.20 18.80
C PHE A 118 -9.08 13.74 18.84
N GLU A 119 -8.04 14.48 19.17
CA GLU A 119 -7.96 15.93 19.03
C GLU A 119 -7.22 16.31 17.74
N LEU A 120 -6.15 15.59 17.40
CA LEU A 120 -5.32 15.86 16.21
C LEU A 120 -6.06 15.55 14.89
N ILE A 121 -6.85 14.48 14.83
CA ILE A 121 -7.57 14.10 13.61
C ILE A 121 -8.60 15.17 13.20
N PRO A 122 -9.54 15.60 14.05
CA PRO A 122 -10.47 16.66 13.69
C PRO A 122 -9.76 17.99 13.37
N TYR A 123 -8.64 18.27 14.05
CA TYR A 123 -7.83 19.44 13.75
C TYR A 123 -7.26 19.38 12.32
N ALA A 124 -6.70 18.25 11.91
CA ALA A 124 -6.22 18.06 10.53
C ALA A 124 -7.38 18.18 9.51
N LYS A 125 -8.55 17.62 9.82
CA LYS A 125 -9.76 17.76 8.99
C LYS A 125 -10.19 19.23 8.87
N SER A 126 -10.09 20.04 9.92
CA SER A 126 -10.42 21.47 9.89
C SER A 126 -9.52 22.28 8.96
N LYS A 127 -8.32 21.77 8.65
CA LYS A 127 -7.39 22.34 7.65
C LYS A 127 -7.63 21.83 6.21
N GLY A 128 -8.74 21.10 5.99
CA GLY A 128 -9.09 20.54 4.68
C GLY A 128 -8.29 19.29 4.28
N LEU A 129 -7.55 18.68 5.21
CA LEU A 129 -6.72 17.52 4.93
C LEU A 129 -7.54 16.22 4.96
N ARG A 130 -7.21 15.30 4.10
CA ARG A 130 -7.74 13.94 4.13
C ARG A 130 -6.96 13.10 5.14
N CYS A 131 -7.70 12.36 5.98
CA CYS A 131 -7.12 11.61 7.08
C CYS A 131 -7.47 10.13 6.97
N VAL A 132 -6.45 9.28 7.05
CA VAL A 132 -6.58 7.82 7.18
C VAL A 132 -5.73 7.36 8.37
N MET A 133 -6.02 6.18 8.91
CA MET A 133 -5.33 5.67 10.09
C MET A 133 -4.82 4.25 9.84
N ALA A 134 -3.65 3.92 10.37
CA ALA A 134 -3.06 2.59 10.27
C ALA A 134 -2.89 1.95 11.67
N PRO A 135 -3.98 1.58 12.35
CA PRO A 135 -3.92 0.86 13.61
C PRO A 135 -3.58 -0.62 13.36
N ASN A 136 -3.03 -1.29 14.38
CA ASN A 136 -2.76 -2.72 14.28
C ASN A 136 -4.02 -3.60 14.37
N GLY A 137 -5.16 -3.01 14.74
CA GLY A 137 -6.46 -3.67 14.84
C GLY A 137 -6.85 -4.12 16.24
N THR A 138 -5.90 -4.39 17.12
CA THR A 138 -6.16 -5.01 18.43
C THR A 138 -6.82 -4.09 19.46
N LEU A 139 -6.68 -2.77 19.29
CA LEU A 139 -7.31 -1.76 20.15
C LEU A 139 -8.59 -1.17 19.56
N LEU A 140 -9.10 -1.74 18.48
CA LEU A 140 -10.35 -1.31 17.84
C LEU A 140 -11.57 -1.88 18.58
N THR A 141 -11.90 -1.28 19.71
CA THR A 141 -13.20 -1.52 20.38
C THR A 141 -14.33 -0.88 19.58
N GLN A 142 -15.57 -1.25 19.86
CA GLN A 142 -16.75 -0.63 19.26
C GLN A 142 -16.78 0.90 19.48
N GLU A 143 -16.36 1.34 20.66
CA GLU A 143 -16.24 2.75 21.00
C GLU A 143 -15.16 3.45 20.17
N ASN A 144 -13.94 2.88 20.10
CA ASN A 144 -12.85 3.43 19.31
C ASN A 144 -13.22 3.51 17.82
N ALA A 145 -13.87 2.50 17.27
CA ALA A 145 -14.31 2.52 15.87
C ALA A 145 -15.31 3.66 15.59
N ARG A 146 -16.28 3.90 16.49
CA ARG A 146 -17.19 5.04 16.39
C ARG A 146 -16.46 6.38 16.50
N ARG A 147 -15.53 6.52 17.45
CA ARG A 147 -14.73 7.75 17.64
C ARG A 147 -13.86 8.05 16.43
N ILE A 148 -13.20 7.04 15.86
CA ILE A 148 -12.41 7.16 14.63
C ILE A 148 -13.28 7.68 13.47
N LYS A 149 -14.48 7.10 13.29
CA LYS A 149 -15.43 7.55 12.27
C LYS A 149 -15.89 8.99 12.50
N ALA A 150 -16.27 9.31 13.73
CA ALA A 150 -16.72 10.66 14.11
C ALA A 150 -15.63 11.72 13.96
N ALA A 151 -14.36 11.36 14.24
CA ALA A 151 -13.21 12.23 14.05
C ALA A 151 -12.92 12.53 12.56
N GLY A 152 -13.46 11.74 11.62
CA GLY A 152 -13.36 12.01 10.20
C GLY A 152 -12.28 11.18 9.48
N ILE A 153 -11.84 10.07 10.04
CA ILE A 153 -11.00 9.08 9.31
C ILE A 153 -11.83 8.47 8.19
N GLU A 154 -11.26 8.42 7.00
CA GLU A 154 -11.90 7.91 5.79
C GLU A 154 -11.71 6.40 5.63
N ARG A 155 -10.55 5.86 6.05
CA ARG A 155 -10.20 4.43 5.94
C ARG A 155 -9.21 4.03 7.02
N CYS A 156 -9.33 2.80 7.53
CA CYS A 156 -8.32 2.17 8.40
C CYS A 156 -7.52 1.13 7.64
N SER A 157 -6.21 1.03 7.94
CA SER A 157 -5.32 0.01 7.39
C SER A 157 -4.99 -1.01 8.49
N ILE A 158 -5.53 -2.22 8.37
CA ILE A 158 -5.34 -3.28 9.36
C ILE A 158 -4.28 -4.27 8.86
N SER A 159 -3.39 -4.65 9.73
CA SER A 159 -2.31 -5.56 9.38
C SER A 159 -2.71 -7.01 9.60
N ILE A 160 -2.68 -7.83 8.55
CA ILE A 160 -2.89 -9.29 8.59
C ILE A 160 -1.78 -9.97 7.78
N ASP A 161 -0.96 -10.79 8.44
CA ASP A 161 0.23 -11.40 7.82
C ASP A 161 0.16 -12.93 7.71
N ALA A 162 -0.91 -13.54 8.22
CA ALA A 162 -1.21 -14.96 8.01
C ALA A 162 -2.73 -15.14 7.96
N PRO A 163 -3.22 -16.23 7.33
CA PRO A 163 -4.66 -16.52 7.26
C PRO A 163 -5.24 -17.09 8.56
N ASN A 164 -4.42 -17.31 9.58
CA ASN A 164 -4.80 -17.92 10.84
C ASN A 164 -4.07 -17.32 12.04
N ALA A 165 -4.57 -17.63 13.25
CA ALA A 165 -4.02 -17.12 14.49
C ALA A 165 -2.56 -17.55 14.74
N ALA A 166 -2.21 -18.81 14.45
CA ALA A 166 -0.89 -19.32 14.75
C ALA A 166 0.22 -18.51 14.04
N GLY A 167 0.10 -18.32 12.73
CA GLY A 167 1.09 -17.56 11.95
C GLY A 167 1.04 -16.07 12.24
N HIS A 168 -0.15 -15.49 12.38
CA HIS A 168 -0.28 -14.07 12.64
C HIS A 168 0.24 -13.66 14.03
N ASP A 169 -0.17 -14.38 15.07
CA ASP A 169 0.23 -14.10 16.46
C ASP A 169 1.74 -14.26 16.63
N GLU A 170 2.32 -15.31 16.01
CA GLU A 170 3.77 -15.49 16.00
C GLU A 170 4.50 -14.33 15.33
N PHE A 171 3.99 -13.85 14.19
CA PHE A 171 4.59 -12.74 13.44
C PHE A 171 4.44 -11.40 14.19
N ARG A 172 3.30 -11.20 14.88
CA ARG A 172 3.03 -10.00 15.67
C ARG A 172 3.59 -10.05 17.09
N GLY A 173 4.09 -11.21 17.53
CA GLY A 173 4.76 -11.41 18.82
C GLY A 173 3.83 -11.34 20.03
N VAL A 174 2.51 -11.43 19.84
CA VAL A 174 1.50 -11.38 20.91
C VAL A 174 0.39 -12.38 20.61
N ALA A 175 0.16 -13.32 21.54
CA ALA A 175 -0.94 -14.27 21.45
C ALA A 175 -2.31 -13.55 21.48
N GLY A 176 -3.22 -13.98 20.60
CA GLY A 176 -4.55 -13.40 20.47
C GLY A 176 -4.62 -12.15 19.58
N ALA A 177 -3.52 -11.69 19.00
CA ALA A 177 -3.48 -10.52 18.11
C ALA A 177 -4.38 -10.74 16.89
N PHE A 178 -4.42 -11.95 16.31
CA PHE A 178 -5.30 -12.28 15.19
C PHE A 178 -6.78 -12.12 15.56
N ALA A 179 -7.19 -12.78 16.64
CA ALA A 179 -8.59 -12.74 17.08
C ALA A 179 -9.04 -11.30 17.39
N ALA A 180 -8.19 -10.53 18.08
CA ALA A 180 -8.45 -9.14 18.39
C ALA A 180 -8.56 -8.27 17.12
N SER A 181 -7.68 -8.48 16.12
CA SER A 181 -7.73 -7.76 14.84
C SER A 181 -8.99 -8.13 14.04
N MET A 182 -9.40 -9.40 14.01
CA MET A 182 -10.66 -9.82 13.39
C MET A 182 -11.86 -9.14 14.05
N GLN A 183 -11.90 -9.10 15.38
CA GLN A 183 -12.95 -8.39 16.09
C GLN A 183 -12.93 -6.89 15.80
N GLY A 184 -11.73 -6.28 15.74
CA GLY A 184 -11.55 -4.88 15.35
C GLY A 184 -12.11 -4.58 13.95
N ILE A 185 -11.92 -5.47 12.99
CA ILE A 185 -12.50 -5.35 11.65
C ILE A 185 -14.03 -5.36 11.72
N GLU A 186 -14.64 -6.25 12.50
CA GLU A 186 -16.10 -6.27 12.67
C GLU A 186 -16.63 -4.97 13.31
N HIS A 187 -15.90 -4.38 14.25
CA HIS A 187 -16.26 -3.08 14.82
C HIS A 187 -16.16 -1.95 13.79
N LEU A 188 -15.15 -1.96 12.88
CA LEU A 188 -15.08 -0.99 11.77
C LEU A 188 -16.26 -1.14 10.82
N LYS A 189 -16.61 -2.37 10.44
CA LYS A 189 -17.79 -2.66 9.60
C LYS A 189 -19.08 -2.16 10.24
N ALA A 190 -19.27 -2.43 11.53
CA ALA A 190 -20.43 -1.95 12.30
C ALA A 190 -20.50 -0.42 12.39
N ALA A 191 -19.35 0.27 12.40
CA ALA A 191 -19.26 1.73 12.35
C ALA A 191 -19.42 2.30 10.92
N GLY A 192 -19.53 1.48 9.90
CA GLY A 192 -19.59 1.89 8.50
C GLY A 192 -18.28 2.56 8.02
N LEU A 193 -17.14 2.13 8.54
CA LEU A 193 -15.82 2.65 8.19
C LEU A 193 -15.10 1.68 7.25
N GLU A 194 -14.66 2.19 6.11
CA GLU A 194 -13.87 1.39 5.17
C GLU A 194 -12.54 0.95 5.79
N PHE A 195 -12.10 -0.25 5.42
CA PHE A 195 -10.79 -0.74 5.81
C PHE A 195 -10.06 -1.42 4.65
N GLN A 196 -8.75 -1.46 4.76
CA GLN A 196 -7.86 -2.22 3.89
C GLN A 196 -7.02 -3.18 4.72
N ILE A 197 -6.57 -4.24 4.11
CA ILE A 197 -5.60 -5.17 4.71
C ILE A 197 -4.19 -4.83 4.22
N ASN A 198 -3.26 -4.75 5.15
CA ASN A 198 -1.83 -4.65 4.88
C ASN A 198 -1.16 -5.97 5.24
N THR A 199 -0.35 -6.53 4.34
CA THR A 199 0.38 -7.78 4.55
C THR A 199 1.85 -7.58 4.26
N THR A 200 2.72 -7.87 5.23
CA THR A 200 4.17 -7.91 5.00
C THR A 200 4.55 -9.31 4.51
N VAL A 201 5.10 -9.37 3.30
CA VAL A 201 5.52 -10.63 2.66
C VAL A 201 6.95 -10.96 3.05
N THR A 202 7.14 -12.16 3.61
CA THR A 202 8.41 -12.74 4.03
C THR A 202 8.46 -14.20 3.56
N LYS A 203 9.60 -14.87 3.73
CA LYS A 203 9.68 -16.32 3.46
C LYS A 203 8.72 -17.13 4.31
N ASP A 204 8.47 -16.69 5.55
CA ASP A 204 7.62 -17.43 6.48
C ASP A 204 6.16 -17.50 6.02
N ASN A 205 5.64 -16.46 5.35
CA ASN A 205 4.24 -16.41 4.91
C ASN A 205 4.05 -16.46 3.39
N LEU A 206 5.14 -16.55 2.61
CA LEU A 206 5.06 -16.58 1.15
C LEU A 206 4.18 -17.73 0.64
N HIS A 207 4.25 -18.89 1.27
CA HIS A 207 3.43 -20.06 0.92
C HIS A 207 1.93 -19.85 1.15
N GLN A 208 1.54 -18.93 2.03
CA GLN A 208 0.15 -18.56 2.36
C GLN A 208 -0.34 -17.30 1.63
N PHE A 209 0.45 -16.76 0.70
CA PHE A 209 0.19 -15.46 0.05
C PHE A 209 -1.20 -15.40 -0.60
N LYS A 210 -1.62 -16.47 -1.27
CA LYS A 210 -2.94 -16.56 -1.92
C LYS A 210 -4.08 -16.70 -0.90
N GLU A 211 -3.85 -17.43 0.17
CA GLU A 211 -4.84 -17.59 1.25
C GLU A 211 -5.10 -16.27 1.96
N ILE A 212 -4.04 -15.47 2.19
CA ILE A 212 -4.17 -14.14 2.78
C ILE A 212 -4.96 -13.20 1.84
N PHE A 213 -4.75 -13.30 0.53
CA PHE A 213 -5.53 -12.55 -0.46
C PHE A 213 -7.02 -12.88 -0.35
N HIS A 214 -7.38 -14.16 -0.35
CA HIS A 214 -8.78 -14.60 -0.23
C HIS A 214 -9.39 -14.20 1.11
N LEU A 215 -8.63 -14.32 2.21
CA LEU A 215 -9.09 -13.82 3.50
C LEU A 215 -9.43 -12.31 3.44
N ALA A 216 -8.61 -11.50 2.79
CA ALA A 216 -8.90 -10.08 2.63
C ALA A 216 -10.18 -9.82 1.82
N GLU A 217 -10.45 -10.63 0.78
CA GLU A 217 -11.72 -10.59 0.02
C GLU A 217 -12.92 -10.99 0.88
N ASP A 218 -12.82 -12.10 1.61
CA ASP A 218 -13.89 -12.64 2.47
C ASP A 218 -14.24 -11.69 3.60
N LEU A 219 -13.26 -10.98 4.15
CA LEU A 219 -13.47 -9.93 5.15
C LEU A 219 -14.20 -8.70 4.58
N GLY A 220 -14.24 -8.54 3.25
CA GLY A 220 -14.82 -7.37 2.59
C GLY A 220 -13.90 -6.15 2.61
N ALA A 221 -12.59 -6.34 2.61
CA ALA A 221 -11.63 -5.25 2.52
C ALA A 221 -11.80 -4.45 1.22
N SER A 222 -11.75 -3.11 1.30
CA SER A 222 -11.79 -2.25 0.11
C SER A 222 -10.47 -2.26 -0.67
N ALA A 223 -9.37 -2.63 -0.02
CA ALA A 223 -8.06 -2.74 -0.63
C ALA A 223 -7.17 -3.77 0.06
N TRP A 224 -6.22 -4.32 -0.69
CA TRP A 224 -5.13 -5.13 -0.15
C TRP A 224 -3.79 -4.55 -0.56
N HIS A 225 -2.98 -4.17 0.43
CA HIS A 225 -1.65 -3.62 0.22
C HIS A 225 -0.60 -4.63 0.68
N ILE A 226 0.23 -5.11 -0.23
CA ILE A 226 1.38 -5.94 0.13
C ILE A 226 2.61 -5.06 0.36
N PHE A 227 3.40 -5.43 1.36
CA PHE A 227 4.67 -4.81 1.71
C PHE A 227 5.77 -5.86 1.55
N LEU A 228 6.65 -5.72 0.59
CA LEU A 228 7.81 -6.60 0.47
C LEU A 228 8.84 -6.19 1.53
N LEU A 229 9.20 -7.12 2.41
CA LEU A 229 10.06 -6.86 3.57
C LEU A 229 11.30 -6.02 3.21
N VAL A 230 11.50 -4.96 3.99
CA VAL A 230 12.74 -4.18 4.01
C VAL A 230 13.41 -4.44 5.36
N PRO A 231 14.64 -4.96 5.40
CA PRO A 231 15.32 -5.34 6.64
C PRO A 231 15.82 -4.10 7.42
N THR A 232 14.90 -3.46 8.16
CA THR A 232 15.14 -2.29 9.02
C THR A 232 14.51 -2.51 10.40
N GLY A 233 15.00 -1.84 11.44
CA GLY A 233 14.57 -2.05 12.82
C GLY A 233 14.73 -3.52 13.22
N ARG A 234 13.78 -4.10 13.96
CA ARG A 234 13.84 -5.54 14.31
C ARG A 234 13.95 -6.47 13.10
N ALA A 235 13.46 -6.04 11.93
CA ALA A 235 13.62 -6.82 10.71
C ALA A 235 15.07 -6.87 10.19
N ALA A 236 15.99 -6.06 10.69
CA ALA A 236 17.41 -6.14 10.33
C ALA A 236 18.00 -7.52 10.66
N GLU A 237 17.55 -8.12 11.75
CA GLU A 237 17.94 -9.48 12.19
C GLU A 237 17.25 -10.57 11.35
N LEU A 238 16.19 -10.23 10.63
CA LEU A 238 15.43 -11.14 9.75
C LEU A 238 15.97 -11.17 8.31
N GLY A 239 17.25 -10.89 8.09
CA GLY A 239 17.83 -10.90 6.73
C GLY A 239 17.56 -12.21 5.96
N ALA A 240 17.54 -13.35 6.66
CA ALA A 240 17.21 -14.66 6.11
C ALA A 240 15.73 -14.79 5.67
N GLN A 241 14.84 -13.92 6.16
CA GLN A 241 13.41 -13.91 5.85
C GLN A 241 13.06 -13.03 4.63
N VAL A 242 14.01 -12.29 4.10
CA VAL A 242 13.84 -11.58 2.84
C VAL A 242 13.71 -12.60 1.72
N ILE A 243 12.64 -12.50 0.94
CA ILE A 243 12.44 -13.36 -0.23
C ILE A 243 13.50 -13.10 -1.31
N THR A 244 13.83 -14.11 -2.10
CA THR A 244 14.81 -13.97 -3.20
C THR A 244 14.30 -13.07 -4.31
N ALA A 245 15.19 -12.60 -5.18
CA ALA A 245 14.82 -11.81 -6.36
C ALA A 245 13.85 -12.56 -7.28
N LYS A 246 13.96 -13.90 -7.36
CA LYS A 246 13.07 -14.75 -8.14
C LYS A 246 11.66 -14.79 -7.50
N GLU A 247 11.58 -15.09 -6.21
CA GLU A 247 10.32 -15.10 -5.47
C GLU A 247 9.64 -13.73 -5.49
N TYR A 248 10.43 -12.66 -5.42
CA TYR A 248 9.95 -11.30 -5.52
C TYR A 248 9.25 -11.03 -6.88
N GLU A 249 9.87 -11.48 -7.97
CA GLU A 249 9.31 -11.39 -9.31
C GLU A 249 8.03 -12.22 -9.44
N GLU A 250 8.02 -13.45 -8.89
CA GLU A 250 6.86 -14.33 -8.88
C GLU A 250 5.68 -13.72 -8.10
N VAL A 251 5.92 -13.21 -6.89
CA VAL A 251 4.88 -12.52 -6.08
C VAL A 251 4.25 -11.38 -6.87
N LEU A 252 5.04 -10.55 -7.54
CA LEU A 252 4.50 -9.41 -8.26
C LEU A 252 3.77 -9.79 -9.56
N ASN A 253 4.16 -10.90 -10.20
CA ASN A 253 3.39 -11.47 -11.29
C ASN A 253 2.04 -12.03 -10.82
N TRP A 254 1.99 -12.78 -9.70
CA TRP A 254 0.72 -13.20 -9.09
C TRP A 254 -0.15 -12.00 -8.70
N PHE A 255 0.46 -10.96 -8.17
CA PHE A 255 -0.25 -9.75 -7.79
C PHE A 255 -0.88 -9.05 -8.99
N TYR A 256 -0.22 -9.07 -10.16
CA TYR A 256 -0.82 -8.61 -11.42
C TYR A 256 -2.03 -9.46 -11.83
N ASP A 257 -1.94 -10.79 -11.66
CA ASP A 257 -3.03 -11.70 -12.04
C ASP A 257 -4.24 -11.53 -11.11
N PHE A 258 -4.04 -11.35 -9.79
CA PHE A 258 -5.14 -11.05 -8.85
C PHE A 258 -5.94 -9.81 -9.24
N ARG A 259 -5.28 -8.82 -9.82
CA ARG A 259 -5.97 -7.60 -10.29
C ARG A 259 -7.08 -7.91 -11.30
N LYS A 260 -6.96 -8.99 -12.07
CA LYS A 260 -7.95 -9.39 -13.09
C LYS A 260 -9.18 -10.07 -12.47
N THR A 261 -9.08 -10.54 -11.24
CA THR A 261 -10.11 -11.38 -10.57
C THR A 261 -10.83 -10.68 -9.43
N THR A 262 -10.28 -9.59 -8.89
CA THR A 262 -10.81 -8.91 -7.72
C THR A 262 -11.33 -7.51 -8.02
N LYS A 263 -12.28 -7.06 -7.19
CA LYS A 263 -12.73 -5.66 -7.13
C LYS A 263 -11.98 -4.84 -6.08
N MET A 264 -11.18 -5.49 -5.22
CA MET A 264 -10.34 -4.79 -4.26
C MET A 264 -9.29 -3.94 -4.97
N GLN A 265 -9.00 -2.77 -4.40
CA GLN A 265 -7.83 -1.99 -4.81
C GLN A 265 -6.56 -2.73 -4.39
N LEU A 266 -5.64 -2.97 -5.32
CA LEU A 266 -4.38 -3.63 -5.04
C LEU A 266 -3.23 -2.64 -5.09
N LYS A 267 -2.31 -2.71 -4.11
CA LYS A 267 -1.10 -1.88 -4.09
C LYS A 267 0.11 -2.69 -3.60
N ALA A 268 1.19 -2.64 -4.37
CA ALA A 268 2.47 -3.19 -4.00
C ALA A 268 3.36 -2.09 -3.40
N THR A 269 3.63 -2.16 -2.08
CA THR A 269 4.44 -1.21 -1.32
C THR A 269 5.82 -1.80 -1.08
N CYS A 270 6.85 -0.96 -1.03
CA CYS A 270 8.26 -1.40 -1.02
C CYS A 270 8.60 -2.32 -2.21
N ALA A 271 7.80 -2.27 -3.25
CA ALA A 271 7.82 -3.13 -4.43
C ALA A 271 7.72 -2.33 -5.74
N PRO A 272 8.58 -1.33 -5.98
CA PRO A 272 8.49 -0.48 -7.16
C PRO A 272 8.64 -1.24 -8.48
N HIS A 273 9.22 -2.46 -8.46
CA HIS A 273 9.31 -3.36 -9.62
C HIS A 273 7.94 -3.68 -10.21
N TYR A 274 6.86 -3.64 -9.41
CA TYR A 274 5.50 -3.86 -9.88
C TYR A 274 5.14 -2.94 -11.04
N HIS A 275 5.59 -1.69 -11.04
CA HIS A 275 5.33 -0.75 -12.13
C HIS A 275 6.04 -1.13 -13.44
N ARG A 276 7.17 -1.86 -13.37
CA ARG A 276 7.81 -2.48 -14.54
C ARG A 276 7.02 -3.70 -14.99
N ILE A 277 6.74 -4.63 -14.07
CA ILE A 277 6.01 -5.88 -14.33
C ILE A 277 4.63 -5.57 -14.94
N LEU A 278 3.89 -4.63 -14.37
CA LEU A 278 2.61 -4.18 -14.89
C LEU A 278 2.71 -3.78 -16.38
N ARG A 279 3.73 -3.00 -16.75
CA ARG A 279 3.92 -2.57 -18.14
C ARG A 279 4.33 -3.72 -19.06
N GLN A 280 5.15 -4.64 -18.58
CA GLN A 280 5.55 -5.82 -19.34
C GLN A 280 4.36 -6.75 -19.58
N ARG A 281 3.64 -7.11 -18.51
CA ARG A 281 2.45 -7.98 -18.57
C ARG A 281 1.29 -7.35 -19.36
N ALA A 282 1.04 -6.07 -19.16
CA ALA A 282 0.01 -5.36 -19.93
C ALA A 282 0.32 -5.36 -21.44
N ARG A 283 1.60 -5.23 -21.81
CA ARG A 283 2.03 -5.34 -23.22
C ARG A 283 1.82 -6.76 -23.77
N GLU A 284 2.14 -7.78 -22.98
CA GLU A 284 1.91 -9.19 -23.35
C GLU A 284 0.41 -9.48 -23.52
N ASP A 285 -0.43 -8.92 -22.66
CA ASP A 285 -1.88 -9.06 -22.71
C ASP A 285 -2.56 -8.15 -23.75
N GLY A 286 -1.81 -7.26 -24.43
CA GLY A 286 -2.36 -6.30 -25.40
C GLY A 286 -3.19 -5.19 -24.75
N ILE A 287 -3.00 -4.91 -23.43
CA ILE A 287 -3.77 -3.93 -22.67
C ILE A 287 -3.00 -2.60 -22.63
N PRO A 288 -3.61 -1.47 -23.04
CA PRO A 288 -2.98 -0.15 -22.94
C PRO A 288 -2.79 0.26 -21.47
N VAL A 289 -1.62 0.81 -21.13
CA VAL A 289 -1.33 1.30 -19.78
C VAL A 289 -1.70 2.79 -19.69
N ASN A 290 -2.89 3.05 -19.21
CA ASN A 290 -3.44 4.40 -18.99
C ASN A 290 -4.27 4.44 -17.70
N PHE A 291 -4.78 5.62 -17.33
CA PHE A 291 -5.56 5.80 -16.10
C PHE A 291 -6.86 4.98 -16.09
N GLU A 292 -7.50 4.80 -17.23
CA GLU A 292 -8.74 4.03 -17.37
C GLU A 292 -8.53 2.55 -17.03
N THR A 293 -7.41 1.96 -17.49
CA THR A 293 -7.12 0.53 -17.32
C THR A 293 -6.44 0.20 -15.98
N PHE A 294 -5.55 1.07 -15.49
CA PHE A 294 -4.73 0.78 -14.32
C PHE A 294 -4.77 1.86 -13.23
N GLY A 295 -5.63 2.88 -13.39
CA GLY A 295 -5.79 3.94 -12.41
C GLY A 295 -4.46 4.65 -12.10
N LEU A 296 -4.22 4.91 -10.83
CA LEU A 296 -3.01 5.59 -10.35
C LEU A 296 -1.72 4.83 -10.68
N ASP A 297 -1.73 3.50 -10.81
CA ASP A 297 -0.52 2.72 -11.12
C ASP A 297 0.01 2.99 -12.53
N ALA A 298 -0.86 3.42 -13.47
CA ALA A 298 -0.42 3.81 -14.82
C ALA A 298 0.38 5.13 -14.81
N VAL A 299 0.00 6.06 -13.95
CA VAL A 299 0.47 7.46 -13.96
C VAL A 299 1.37 7.82 -12.78
N SER A 300 1.53 6.92 -11.81
CA SER A 300 2.44 7.11 -10.68
C SER A 300 3.77 6.39 -10.88
N ARG A 301 4.73 6.76 -10.03
CA ARG A 301 6.03 6.08 -9.93
C ARG A 301 5.98 5.02 -8.83
N GLY A 302 6.79 3.97 -8.95
CA GLY A 302 6.83 2.87 -7.97
C GLY A 302 7.37 3.29 -6.61
N CYS A 303 8.52 3.97 -6.57
CA CYS A 303 9.03 4.55 -5.32
C CYS A 303 8.66 6.03 -5.24
N LEU A 304 7.81 6.39 -4.28
CA LEU A 304 7.34 7.75 -4.05
C LEU A 304 8.14 8.50 -2.97
N GLY A 305 9.05 7.84 -2.27
CA GLY A 305 9.87 8.46 -1.23
C GLY A 305 10.61 9.70 -1.74
N GLY A 306 10.38 10.86 -1.12
CA GLY A 306 10.92 12.15 -1.54
C GLY A 306 10.33 12.76 -2.81
N VAL A 307 9.45 12.04 -3.53
CA VAL A 307 8.84 12.49 -4.79
C VAL A 307 7.36 12.85 -4.64
N GLY A 308 6.62 12.12 -3.81
CA GLY A 308 5.21 12.35 -3.52
C GLY A 308 4.80 11.79 -2.17
N PHE A 309 5.75 11.27 -1.43
CA PHE A 309 5.58 10.67 -0.12
C PHE A 309 6.75 11.07 0.78
N CYS A 310 6.45 11.33 2.05
CA CYS A 310 7.44 11.39 3.11
C CYS A 310 6.91 10.72 4.38
N PHE A 311 7.82 10.49 5.30
CA PHE A 311 7.55 9.99 6.63
C PHE A 311 7.98 11.05 7.66
N ILE A 312 7.22 11.19 8.73
CA ILE A 312 7.57 12.04 9.87
C ILE A 312 7.58 11.16 11.11
N SER A 313 8.69 11.17 11.85
CA SER A 313 8.84 10.40 13.08
C SER A 313 8.04 11.00 14.24
N HIS A 314 7.87 10.25 15.32
CA HIS A 314 7.25 10.72 16.56
C HIS A 314 7.97 11.95 17.15
N SER A 315 9.27 12.08 16.89
CA SER A 315 10.10 13.20 17.34
C SER A 315 10.18 14.38 16.36
N GLY A 316 9.46 14.32 15.22
CA GLY A 316 9.43 15.39 14.22
C GLY A 316 10.54 15.35 13.18
N ILE A 317 11.31 14.28 13.10
CA ILE A 317 12.32 14.11 12.02
C ILE A 317 11.59 13.69 10.73
N VAL A 318 11.85 14.44 9.66
CA VAL A 318 11.32 14.14 8.32
C VAL A 318 12.26 13.19 7.59
N GLN A 319 11.70 12.13 7.00
CA GLN A 319 12.43 11.08 6.28
C GLN A 319 11.77 10.79 4.92
N PRO A 320 12.48 10.23 3.93
CA PRO A 320 11.89 9.91 2.64
C PRO A 320 10.80 8.85 2.72
N CYS A 321 10.98 7.86 3.60
CA CYS A 321 9.95 6.88 3.96
C CYS A 321 10.29 6.23 5.30
N GLY A 322 9.32 5.56 5.93
CA GLY A 322 9.52 4.95 7.24
C GLY A 322 10.54 3.80 7.27
N TYR A 323 10.99 3.31 6.12
CA TYR A 323 12.02 2.25 6.01
C TYR A 323 13.39 2.80 5.57
N LEU A 324 13.50 4.09 5.31
CA LEU A 324 14.73 4.76 4.88
C LEU A 324 15.08 5.82 5.92
N ASP A 325 15.88 5.41 6.88
CA ASP A 325 16.32 6.25 7.99
C ASP A 325 17.39 7.25 7.50
N LEU A 326 16.92 8.32 6.88
CA LEU A 326 17.70 9.46 6.45
C LEU A 326 17.06 10.72 7.01
N ASP A 327 17.79 11.45 7.82
CA ASP A 327 17.37 12.76 8.35
C ASP A 327 17.34 13.79 7.21
N CYS A 328 16.12 14.18 6.82
CA CYS A 328 15.87 15.22 5.83
C CYS A 328 15.66 16.60 6.48
N GLY A 329 15.47 16.65 7.79
CA GLY A 329 15.29 17.85 8.61
C GLY A 329 14.35 17.58 9.79
N ASP A 330 14.44 18.49 10.77
CA ASP A 330 13.66 18.47 12.02
C ASP A 330 12.61 19.59 11.98
N VAL A 331 11.33 19.25 12.11
CA VAL A 331 10.22 20.21 12.05
C VAL A 331 10.24 21.23 13.19
N ARG A 332 10.96 20.95 14.28
CA ARG A 332 11.19 21.91 15.38
C ARG A 332 12.20 22.99 15.02
N LYS A 333 13.05 22.76 14.01
CA LYS A 333 14.13 23.66 13.61
C LYS A 333 13.85 24.37 12.29
N THR A 334 13.18 23.68 11.37
CA THR A 334 12.93 24.16 10.00
C THR A 334 11.48 23.89 9.63
N PRO A 335 10.75 24.86 9.07
CA PRO A 335 9.38 24.65 8.60
C PRO A 335 9.28 23.48 7.62
N PHE A 336 8.30 22.64 7.79
CA PHE A 336 8.14 21.42 6.98
C PHE A 336 8.12 21.67 5.45
N PRO A 337 7.44 22.71 4.92
CA PRO A 337 7.47 23.01 3.49
C PRO A 337 8.88 23.30 2.95
N GLU A 338 9.74 23.93 3.76
CA GLU A 338 11.13 24.18 3.41
C GLU A 338 11.94 22.88 3.36
N ILE A 339 11.76 22.00 4.38
CA ILE A 339 12.39 20.67 4.37
C ILE A 339 11.98 19.90 3.11
N TRP A 340 10.67 19.87 2.79
CA TRP A 340 10.16 19.19 1.60
C TRP A 340 10.77 19.73 0.31
N LYS A 341 10.94 21.05 0.22
CA LYS A 341 11.44 21.74 -0.97
C LYS A 341 12.94 21.51 -1.18
N SER A 342 13.75 21.68 -0.13
CA SER A 342 15.18 21.95 -0.25
C SER A 342 16.11 20.90 0.34
N SER A 343 15.60 19.90 1.09
CA SER A 343 16.46 18.86 1.67
C SER A 343 17.27 18.12 0.58
N PRO A 344 18.61 18.02 0.73
CA PRO A 344 19.48 17.38 -0.25
C PRO A 344 19.07 15.94 -0.57
N GLN A 345 18.59 15.19 0.44
CA GLN A 345 18.12 13.81 0.28
C GLN A 345 16.91 13.76 -0.64
N PHE A 346 15.96 14.68 -0.49
CA PHE A 346 14.80 14.77 -1.38
C PHE A 346 15.20 15.18 -2.79
N LEU A 347 16.11 16.13 -2.94
CA LEU A 347 16.62 16.54 -4.25
C LEU A 347 17.29 15.39 -5.00
N ASN A 348 18.12 14.60 -4.31
CA ASN A 348 18.74 13.41 -4.88
C ASN A 348 17.71 12.36 -5.31
N LEU A 349 16.68 12.10 -4.49
CA LEU A 349 15.63 11.13 -4.82
C LEU A 349 14.76 11.56 -5.99
N ARG A 350 14.64 12.85 -6.25
CA ARG A 350 13.94 13.45 -7.40
C ARG A 350 14.74 13.42 -8.69
N ASN A 351 16.06 13.23 -8.60
CA ASN A 351 16.97 13.21 -9.73
C ASN A 351 17.45 11.78 -10.07
N PRO A 352 16.78 11.04 -10.99
CA PRO A 352 17.23 9.70 -11.36
C PRO A 352 18.64 9.65 -11.95
N ALA A 353 19.18 10.76 -12.46
CA ALA A 353 20.53 10.79 -13.06
C ALA A 353 21.65 10.49 -12.04
N VAL A 354 21.38 10.65 -10.72
CA VAL A 354 22.33 10.30 -9.67
C VAL A 354 22.21 8.88 -9.15
N TYR A 355 21.29 8.07 -9.71
CA TYR A 355 21.16 6.67 -9.32
C TYR A 355 22.29 5.84 -9.91
N GLU A 356 22.77 4.89 -9.12
CA GLU A 356 23.92 4.03 -9.45
C GLU A 356 23.47 2.64 -9.93
N GLY A 357 24.43 1.91 -10.53
CA GLY A 357 24.25 0.54 -10.95
C GLY A 357 23.12 0.35 -11.96
N LYS A 358 22.44 -0.79 -11.90
CA LYS A 358 21.34 -1.12 -12.83
C LYS A 358 20.22 -0.09 -12.82
N CYS A 359 19.92 0.53 -11.67
CA CYS A 359 18.84 1.50 -11.57
C CYS A 359 19.14 2.79 -12.36
N GLY A 360 20.39 3.25 -12.41
CA GLY A 360 20.78 4.49 -13.11
C GLY A 360 20.80 4.38 -14.63
N VAL A 361 20.76 3.17 -15.18
CA VAL A 361 20.80 2.92 -16.64
C VAL A 361 19.55 2.23 -17.17
N CYS A 362 18.56 1.97 -16.28
CA CYS A 362 17.38 1.19 -16.57
C CYS A 362 16.36 1.99 -17.38
N GLU A 363 15.81 1.39 -18.41
CA GLU A 363 14.71 1.97 -19.21
C GLU A 363 13.42 2.21 -18.40
N TYR A 364 13.30 1.60 -17.21
CA TYR A 364 12.18 1.78 -16.30
C TYR A 364 12.48 2.74 -15.13
N GLU A 365 13.59 3.48 -15.14
CA GLU A 365 14.00 4.34 -14.02
C GLU A 365 12.91 5.35 -13.59
N LYS A 366 12.20 5.92 -14.57
CA LYS A 366 11.15 6.93 -14.33
C LYS A 366 9.88 6.35 -13.72
N VAL A 367 9.60 5.08 -13.99
CA VAL A 367 8.36 4.43 -13.53
C VAL A 367 8.57 3.48 -12.34
N CYS A 368 9.74 2.91 -12.19
CA CYS A 368 10.11 2.00 -11.09
C CYS A 368 10.92 2.73 -10.01
N GLY A 369 12.14 3.11 -10.33
CA GLY A 369 13.08 3.78 -9.44
C GLY A 369 13.76 2.86 -8.40
N GLY A 370 13.41 1.57 -8.30
CA GLY A 370 13.89 0.64 -7.26
C GLY A 370 13.48 1.05 -5.84
N CYS A 371 13.48 0.14 -4.88
CA CYS A 371 13.23 0.47 -3.48
C CYS A 371 14.48 1.11 -2.86
N ARG A 372 14.44 2.41 -2.61
CA ARG A 372 15.59 3.16 -2.08
C ARG A 372 15.96 2.77 -0.65
N ALA A 373 14.98 2.35 0.14
CA ALA A 373 15.22 1.83 1.48
C ALA A 373 15.98 0.50 1.43
N ARG A 374 15.56 -0.43 0.57
CA ARG A 374 16.25 -1.73 0.44
C ARG A 374 17.64 -1.56 -0.18
N ALA A 375 17.81 -0.65 -1.14
CA ALA A 375 19.13 -0.29 -1.65
C ALA A 375 20.04 0.22 -0.52
N ASN A 376 19.52 1.06 0.37
CA ASN A 376 20.27 1.57 1.51
C ASN A 376 20.69 0.45 2.47
N THR A 377 19.75 -0.38 2.93
CA THR A 377 20.01 -1.41 3.95
C THR A 377 20.89 -2.54 3.44
N MET A 378 20.70 -2.98 2.18
CA MET A 378 21.37 -4.17 1.64
C MET A 378 22.59 -3.85 0.76
N ARG A 379 22.74 -2.59 0.29
CA ARG A 379 23.85 -2.15 -0.55
C ARG A 379 24.66 -1.00 0.04
N GLY A 380 24.26 -0.46 1.22
CA GLY A 380 24.97 0.61 1.91
C GLY A 380 24.84 1.98 1.24
N GLY A 381 23.75 2.23 0.50
CA GLY A 381 23.47 3.55 -0.08
C GLY A 381 22.14 3.61 -0.81
N TYR A 382 21.36 4.66 -0.50
CA TYR A 382 20.01 4.81 -1.05
C TYR A 382 19.98 5.17 -2.55
N LEU A 383 21.10 5.57 -3.12
CA LEU A 383 21.24 5.83 -4.57
C LEU A 383 21.71 4.60 -5.34
N ARG A 384 22.19 3.57 -4.65
CA ARG A 384 22.67 2.33 -5.26
C ARG A 384 21.54 1.53 -5.89
N GLU A 385 21.89 0.50 -6.65
CA GLU A 385 20.92 -0.37 -7.30
C GLU A 385 20.08 -1.17 -6.30
N GLU A 386 18.84 -1.44 -6.65
CA GLU A 386 17.95 -2.31 -5.91
C GLU A 386 18.45 -3.77 -5.96
N PRO A 387 18.74 -4.40 -4.79
CA PRO A 387 19.38 -5.72 -4.75
C PRO A 387 18.49 -6.88 -5.22
N LEU A 388 17.17 -6.76 -5.08
CA LEU A 388 16.22 -7.83 -5.44
C LEU A 388 15.64 -7.68 -6.86
N CYS A 389 16.23 -6.83 -7.70
CA CYS A 389 15.79 -6.67 -9.08
C CYS A 389 16.37 -7.77 -9.97
N SER A 390 15.52 -8.65 -10.52
CA SER A 390 15.91 -9.68 -11.50
C SER A 390 16.10 -9.13 -12.91
N HIS A 391 15.59 -7.91 -13.20
CA HIS A 391 15.65 -7.31 -14.52
C HIS A 391 17.05 -6.88 -14.92
N THR A 392 17.48 -7.25 -16.13
CA THR A 392 18.70 -6.74 -16.76
C THR A 392 18.31 -5.62 -17.73
N PRO A 393 18.70 -4.36 -17.44
CA PRO A 393 18.47 -3.24 -18.34
C PRO A 393 18.99 -3.47 -19.76
N VAL A 394 18.28 -2.94 -20.76
CA VAL A 394 18.68 -3.10 -22.19
C VAL A 394 20.12 -2.65 -22.43
N LYS A 395 20.55 -1.56 -21.80
CA LYS A 395 21.93 -1.02 -21.92
C LYS A 395 23.03 -1.94 -21.39
N LEU A 396 22.67 -2.97 -20.60
CA LEU A 396 23.61 -3.93 -20.00
C LEU A 396 23.56 -5.31 -20.67
N ARG A 397 22.60 -5.56 -21.56
CA ARG A 397 22.48 -6.84 -22.27
C ARG A 397 23.62 -6.99 -23.28
N GLY A 398 24.30 -8.13 -23.27
CA GLY A 398 25.38 -8.44 -24.22
C GLY A 398 26.72 -7.73 -23.91
N LYS A 399 26.95 -7.33 -22.66
CA LYS A 399 28.22 -6.81 -22.17
C LYS A 399 28.97 -7.80 -21.26
N ASP A 400 28.53 -9.06 -21.26
CA ASP A 400 29.22 -10.18 -20.58
C ASP A 400 30.26 -10.81 -21.50
#